data_be5de4c97961232eed157de995330565
#
_entry.id   be5de4c97961232eed157de995330565
#
_cell.length_a   1.000
_cell.length_b   1.000
_cell.length_c   1.000
_cell.angle_alpha   90.00
_cell.angle_beta   90.00
_cell.angle_gamma   90.00
#
_symmetry.space_group_name_H-M   'P 1'
#
loop_
_entity.id
_entity.type
_entity.pdbx_description
1 polymer ?
#
loop_
_entity_poly.entity_id
_entity_poly.type
_entity_poly.pdbx_seq_one_letter_code
_entity_poly.pdbx_strand_id
1 'polypeptide(L)'
;MQAFNPYLPSFEYVPDGEPYVFGDRLYVYGSHDQFGGKGFCLGDYVCWSAPVTDLGNWQYHGVIYRKDQDPQNKNNKNVMNAPDVERGADGRYYLYYQLSRLSIVSVAVSDKPEGPFDYYGAVHYPDGHALGSIRGEVYGFDPAVMRDDDGRVYLYIGFSPDKGLFRSIMQMMKLNFDGGFGVELQEDMLTVKGEPKLVAPGPILAQGTPYAGHGFYEASSMRKINGKYYFVYSSVLSHELCYATSDSPLGPFTYGGTLVSNGDLGYKGRTKPDNYTGNTHGGMVNILGQWYIFYHRQTNKQKCARQGCAEKLTILPDGSIPQVEMTSCGLNQGPLQGLGYYEARIACNLYAKEGTFAYLKTFEKDRKKLHPYFTQSGIDRNENGDQYIANMRNGSVAGFKYFDLDKTKHISIRTRGGSGKMFVYTELDDCEKDKPVAQIEISASRSWQISAVTEFASTRGVKPLYFVWQGTAPLDFAGFELLE
;
A
#
# COMPACT_ATOMS: atom_id res chain seq x y z
N MET A 1 13.71 16.90 4.91
CA MET A 1 13.27 16.05 6.07
C MET A 1 13.46 14.59 5.68
N GLN A 2 13.79 13.65 6.61
CA GLN A 2 13.80 12.22 6.28
C GLN A 2 12.36 11.75 6.01
N ALA A 3 12.19 10.95 4.95
CA ALA A 3 10.96 10.23 4.69
C ALA A 3 11.05 8.81 5.27
N PHE A 4 9.91 8.17 5.54
CA PHE A 4 9.83 6.84 6.12
C PHE A 4 8.69 6.05 5.47
N ASN A 5 8.67 4.73 5.66
CA ASN A 5 7.48 3.91 5.47
C ASN A 5 6.83 3.57 6.82
N PRO A 6 5.51 3.72 6.97
CA PRO A 6 4.54 4.37 6.05
C PRO A 6 4.84 5.85 5.84
N TYR A 7 4.56 6.37 4.62
CA TYR A 7 5.01 7.70 4.22
C TYR A 7 4.17 8.85 4.81
N LEU A 8 2.92 8.63 5.17
CA LEU A 8 2.06 9.64 5.82
C LEU A 8 2.27 9.68 7.35
N PRO A 9 1.79 10.73 8.02
CA PRO A 9 1.78 10.79 9.48
C PRO A 9 1.18 9.54 10.12
N SER A 10 1.62 9.24 11.34
CA SER A 10 1.33 7.98 12.03
C SER A 10 -0.17 7.70 12.24
N PHE A 11 -0.97 8.73 12.38
CA PHE A 11 -2.42 8.67 12.61
C PHE A 11 -3.25 8.56 11.33
N GLU A 12 -2.60 8.58 10.14
CA GLU A 12 -3.31 8.58 8.87
C GLU A 12 -3.34 7.19 8.23
N TYR A 13 -4.51 6.83 7.70
CA TYR A 13 -4.79 5.52 7.11
C TYR A 13 -5.35 5.71 5.69
N VAL A 14 -4.49 6.09 4.76
CA VAL A 14 -4.80 6.22 3.32
C VAL A 14 -4.11 5.08 2.56
N PRO A 15 -4.79 3.94 2.38
CA PRO A 15 -4.35 2.87 1.50
C PRO A 15 -4.72 3.15 0.04
N ASP A 16 -4.41 2.18 -0.83
CA ASP A 16 -4.80 2.18 -2.24
C ASP A 16 -4.28 3.44 -2.97
N GLY A 17 -3.06 3.88 -2.58
CA GLY A 17 -2.54 5.17 -2.98
C GLY A 17 -2.12 5.22 -4.45
N GLU A 18 -2.83 6.01 -5.27
CA GLU A 18 -2.43 6.39 -6.62
C GLU A 18 -1.65 7.70 -6.57
N PRO A 19 -0.33 7.65 -6.91
CA PRO A 19 0.54 8.80 -6.83
C PRO A 19 0.63 9.56 -8.16
N TYR A 20 0.59 10.89 -8.09
CA TYR A 20 0.76 11.78 -9.23
C TYR A 20 1.65 12.97 -8.90
N VAL A 21 2.48 13.37 -9.87
CA VAL A 21 3.20 14.65 -9.79
C VAL A 21 2.46 15.67 -10.64
N PHE A 22 1.87 16.66 -9.99
CA PHE A 22 1.28 17.84 -10.62
C PHE A 22 2.07 19.08 -10.21
N GLY A 23 2.66 19.75 -11.21
CA GLY A 23 3.56 20.87 -10.95
C GLY A 23 4.82 20.43 -10.20
N ASP A 24 5.05 21.03 -9.05
CA ASP A 24 6.20 20.78 -8.17
C ASP A 24 5.85 19.88 -6.95
N ARG A 25 4.68 19.24 -6.96
CA ARG A 25 4.21 18.45 -5.83
C ARG A 25 3.80 17.04 -6.23
N LEU A 26 4.12 16.08 -5.36
CA LEU A 26 3.58 14.74 -5.36
C LEU A 26 2.24 14.74 -4.60
N TYR A 27 1.19 14.31 -5.23
CA TYR A 27 -0.14 14.08 -4.66
C TYR A 27 -0.40 12.58 -4.52
N VAL A 28 -1.13 12.19 -3.47
CA VAL A 28 -1.57 10.81 -3.28
C VAL A 28 -3.08 10.80 -3.08
N TYR A 29 -3.76 10.03 -3.92
CA TYR A 29 -5.20 9.78 -3.85
C TYR A 29 -5.40 8.32 -3.46
N GLY A 30 -6.23 8.06 -2.46
CA GLY A 30 -6.46 6.69 -1.98
C GLY A 30 -7.76 6.59 -1.22
N SER A 31 -8.15 5.36 -0.93
CA SER A 31 -9.23 5.10 0.02
C SER A 31 -8.89 5.71 1.38
N HIS A 32 -9.90 5.87 2.23
CA HIS A 32 -9.67 6.36 3.59
C HIS A 32 -10.22 5.38 4.62
N ASP A 33 -9.33 4.64 5.24
CA ASP A 33 -9.66 3.72 6.34
C ASP A 33 -9.79 4.48 7.67
N GLN A 34 -10.40 3.86 8.66
CA GLN A 34 -10.49 4.40 10.03
C GLN A 34 -9.82 3.46 11.01
N PHE A 35 -9.00 4.01 11.91
CA PHE A 35 -8.43 3.22 13.01
C PHE A 35 -9.54 2.68 13.91
N GLY A 36 -9.54 1.36 14.13
CA GLY A 36 -10.60 0.69 14.89
C GLY A 36 -11.91 0.48 14.12
N GLY A 37 -12.00 0.92 12.87
CA GLY A 37 -13.13 0.69 11.99
C GLY A 37 -13.37 -0.81 11.71
N LYS A 38 -14.62 -1.19 11.42
CA LYS A 38 -15.01 -2.58 11.16
C LYS A 38 -15.10 -2.97 9.69
N GLY A 39 -14.78 -2.04 8.79
CA GLY A 39 -14.84 -2.21 7.34
C GLY A 39 -13.78 -1.40 6.62
N PHE A 40 -13.57 -1.69 5.35
CA PHE A 40 -12.71 -0.92 4.45
C PHE A 40 -13.32 0.45 4.13
N CYS A 41 -12.48 1.47 3.89
CA CYS A 41 -12.85 2.73 3.23
C CYS A 41 -13.98 3.49 3.94
N LEU A 42 -13.99 3.50 5.28
CA LEU A 42 -15.09 4.12 6.05
C LEU A 42 -15.06 5.64 6.03
N GLY A 43 -13.90 6.25 5.76
CA GLY A 43 -13.72 7.70 5.65
C GLY A 43 -14.20 8.28 4.32
N ASP A 44 -14.22 9.62 4.25
CA ASP A 44 -14.34 10.37 3.01
C ASP A 44 -12.94 10.54 2.39
N TYR A 45 -12.84 10.79 1.09
CA TYR A 45 -11.53 10.98 0.46
C TYR A 45 -10.85 12.22 0.99
N VAL A 46 -9.58 12.05 1.33
CA VAL A 46 -8.67 13.12 1.74
C VAL A 46 -7.53 13.23 0.75
N CYS A 47 -6.86 14.37 0.71
CA CYS A 47 -5.67 14.54 -0.12
C CYS A 47 -4.48 14.95 0.74
N TRP A 48 -3.35 14.35 0.43
CA TRP A 48 -2.04 14.69 0.95
C TRP A 48 -1.08 14.97 -0.21
N SER A 49 -0.21 15.95 -0.04
CA SER A 49 0.84 16.21 -1.01
C SER A 49 2.15 16.60 -0.34
N ALA A 50 3.26 16.37 -1.04
CA ALA A 50 4.60 16.77 -0.62
C ALA A 50 5.34 17.46 -1.76
N PRO A 51 6.23 18.44 -1.51
CA PRO A 51 7.11 18.97 -2.55
C PRO A 51 7.96 17.83 -3.12
N VAL A 52 8.14 17.75 -4.44
CA VAL A 52 8.97 16.72 -5.08
C VAL A 52 10.43 16.75 -4.63
N THR A 53 10.88 17.89 -4.07
CA THR A 53 12.22 18.09 -3.51
C THR A 53 12.33 17.75 -2.02
N ASP A 54 11.21 17.50 -1.32
CA ASP A 54 11.17 17.16 0.11
C ASP A 54 9.99 16.22 0.42
N LEU A 55 10.14 14.94 0.04
CA LEU A 55 9.13 13.89 0.15
C LEU A 55 8.81 13.47 1.60
N GLY A 56 9.51 14.03 2.59
CA GLY A 56 9.18 13.88 4.01
C GLY A 56 8.24 14.97 4.55
N ASN A 57 7.95 16.01 3.76
CA ASN A 57 7.20 17.19 4.19
C ASN A 57 5.75 17.17 3.64
N TRP A 58 4.93 16.31 4.22
CA TRP A 58 3.55 16.13 3.80
C TRP A 58 2.62 17.22 4.30
N GLN A 59 1.80 17.76 3.40
CA GLN A 59 0.74 18.72 3.67
C GLN A 59 -0.63 18.05 3.55
N TYR A 60 -1.48 18.22 4.56
CA TYR A 60 -2.88 17.80 4.56
C TYR A 60 -3.76 18.88 3.90
N HIS A 61 -4.56 18.51 2.91
CA HIS A 61 -5.49 19.41 2.22
C HIS A 61 -6.94 19.26 2.68
N GLY A 62 -7.21 18.36 3.62
CA GLY A 62 -8.56 18.12 4.12
C GLY A 62 -9.32 17.06 3.33
N VAL A 63 -10.63 17.00 3.58
CA VAL A 63 -11.56 16.18 2.83
C VAL A 63 -11.79 16.81 1.46
N ILE A 64 -11.47 16.08 0.40
CA ILE A 64 -11.55 16.54 -0.98
C ILE A 64 -12.85 16.13 -1.68
N TYR A 65 -13.48 15.03 -1.23
CA TYR A 65 -14.76 14.55 -1.71
C TYR A 65 -15.46 13.68 -0.67
N ARG A 66 -16.74 13.99 -0.39
CA ARG A 66 -17.53 13.22 0.56
C ARG A 66 -18.43 12.23 -0.17
N LYS A 67 -18.58 11.05 0.40
CA LYS A 67 -19.41 9.96 -0.17
C LYS A 67 -20.89 10.31 -0.32
N ASP A 68 -21.42 11.30 0.42
CA ASP A 68 -22.81 11.77 0.31
C ASP A 68 -23.02 12.81 -0.81
N GLN A 69 -21.93 13.27 -1.46
CA GLN A 69 -22.02 14.13 -2.65
C GLN A 69 -22.50 13.35 -3.88
N ASP A 70 -22.25 12.02 -3.93
CA ASP A 70 -22.77 11.18 -5.00
C ASP A 70 -24.29 11.03 -4.88
N PRO A 71 -25.07 11.36 -5.95
CA PRO A 71 -26.52 11.25 -5.96
C PRO A 71 -27.05 9.85 -5.64
N GLN A 72 -26.25 8.80 -5.89
CA GLN A 72 -26.60 7.41 -5.62
C GLN A 72 -26.33 7.01 -4.16
N ASN A 73 -25.70 7.88 -3.36
CA ASN A 73 -25.33 7.61 -1.97
C ASN A 73 -25.80 8.65 -0.96
N LYS A 74 -26.86 9.38 -1.23
CA LYS A 74 -27.43 10.40 -0.33
C LYS A 74 -27.77 9.90 1.08
N ASN A 75 -27.94 8.59 1.23
CA ASN A 75 -28.17 7.94 2.53
C ASN A 75 -26.88 7.56 3.26
N ASN A 76 -25.71 7.81 2.67
CA ASN A 76 -24.39 7.58 3.22
C ASN A 76 -24.07 6.11 3.59
N LYS A 77 -24.73 5.13 2.97
CA LYS A 77 -24.62 3.69 3.29
C LYS A 77 -23.47 2.98 2.57
N ASN A 78 -23.08 3.50 1.41
CA ASN A 78 -21.98 2.93 0.63
C ASN A 78 -20.68 3.65 0.96
N VAL A 79 -19.59 2.92 0.97
CA VAL A 79 -18.24 3.46 1.09
C VAL A 79 -17.64 3.69 -0.30
N MET A 80 -16.68 4.57 -0.41
CA MET A 80 -15.93 4.84 -1.64
C MET A 80 -14.65 3.99 -1.64
N ASN A 81 -14.53 3.11 -2.64
CA ASN A 81 -13.35 2.25 -2.85
C ASN A 81 -12.24 3.03 -3.57
N ALA A 82 -11.12 2.36 -3.83
CA ALA A 82 -9.92 2.96 -4.40
C ALA A 82 -10.22 3.96 -5.54
N PRO A 83 -9.77 5.22 -5.41
CA PRO A 83 -9.92 6.22 -6.46
C PRO A 83 -8.68 6.30 -7.34
N ASP A 84 -8.85 6.88 -8.52
CA ASP A 84 -7.77 7.37 -9.35
C ASP A 84 -8.09 8.76 -9.92
N VAL A 85 -7.07 9.54 -10.27
CA VAL A 85 -7.22 10.93 -10.74
C VAL A 85 -6.45 11.16 -12.03
N GLU A 86 -7.09 11.74 -13.03
CA GLU A 86 -6.41 12.17 -14.26
C GLU A 86 -6.75 13.64 -14.58
N ARG A 87 -5.78 14.33 -15.21
CA ARG A 87 -5.98 15.69 -15.70
C ARG A 87 -6.54 15.67 -17.11
N GLY A 88 -7.74 16.19 -17.29
CA GLY A 88 -8.40 16.33 -18.60
C GLY A 88 -7.71 17.32 -19.54
N ALA A 89 -8.12 17.30 -20.81
CA ALA A 89 -7.62 18.24 -21.83
C ALA A 89 -8.01 19.70 -21.52
N ASP A 90 -9.10 19.90 -20.80
CA ASP A 90 -9.59 21.19 -20.31
C ASP A 90 -8.81 21.74 -19.09
N GLY A 91 -7.85 20.95 -18.58
CA GLY A 91 -7.00 21.32 -17.46
C GLY A 91 -7.58 20.99 -16.09
N ARG A 92 -8.82 20.53 -16.01
CA ARG A 92 -9.46 20.07 -14.77
C ARG A 92 -8.99 18.68 -14.37
N TYR A 93 -9.23 18.31 -13.09
CA TYR A 93 -8.88 17.03 -12.52
C TYR A 93 -10.13 16.18 -12.32
N TYR A 94 -10.11 14.95 -12.80
CA TYR A 94 -11.23 14.01 -12.79
C TYR A 94 -10.90 12.84 -11.88
N LEU A 95 -11.68 12.69 -10.80
CA LEU A 95 -11.52 11.66 -9.79
C LEU A 95 -12.52 10.55 -10.06
N TYR A 96 -12.01 9.38 -10.44
CA TYR A 96 -12.79 8.16 -10.70
C TYR A 96 -12.84 7.32 -9.44
N TYR A 97 -14.01 6.79 -9.12
CA TYR A 97 -14.20 5.95 -7.95
C TYR A 97 -15.40 5.01 -8.11
N GLN A 98 -15.49 4.02 -7.23
CA GLN A 98 -16.61 3.09 -7.18
C GLN A 98 -17.23 3.12 -5.78
N LEU A 99 -18.54 3.24 -5.72
CA LEU A 99 -19.30 3.06 -4.48
C LEU A 99 -19.52 1.58 -4.21
N SER A 100 -19.24 1.13 -2.98
CA SER A 100 -19.50 -0.25 -2.59
C SER A 100 -20.95 -0.65 -2.89
N ARG A 101 -21.17 -1.91 -3.28
CA ARG A 101 -22.47 -2.48 -3.70
C ARG A 101 -23.02 -1.97 -5.02
N LEU A 102 -22.36 -1.04 -5.69
CA LEU A 102 -22.67 -0.67 -7.06
C LEU A 102 -21.62 -1.30 -8.01
N SER A 103 -21.99 -1.46 -9.27
CA SER A 103 -21.13 -2.05 -10.29
C SER A 103 -20.57 -1.03 -11.29
N ILE A 104 -20.84 0.24 -11.04
CA ILE A 104 -20.53 1.35 -11.95
C ILE A 104 -19.40 2.22 -11.40
N VAL A 105 -18.73 2.95 -12.26
CA VAL A 105 -17.72 3.95 -11.92
C VAL A 105 -18.35 5.33 -11.93
N SER A 106 -18.25 6.04 -10.82
CA SER A 106 -18.60 7.46 -10.69
C SER A 106 -17.38 8.35 -10.89
N VAL A 107 -17.61 9.59 -11.30
CA VAL A 107 -16.58 10.59 -11.55
C VAL A 107 -16.93 11.89 -10.85
N ALA A 108 -15.99 12.48 -10.15
CA ALA A 108 -16.05 13.83 -9.62
C ALA A 108 -14.96 14.71 -10.30
N VAL A 109 -15.15 16.02 -10.30
CA VAL A 109 -14.26 16.96 -11.01
C VAL A 109 -13.88 18.14 -10.12
N SER A 110 -12.66 18.65 -10.32
CA SER A 110 -12.13 19.85 -9.64
C SER A 110 -11.24 20.66 -10.56
N ASP A 111 -11.13 21.97 -10.32
CA ASP A 111 -10.17 22.85 -10.99
C ASP A 111 -8.75 22.71 -10.38
N LYS A 112 -8.60 22.04 -9.24
CA LYS A 112 -7.33 21.88 -8.52
C LYS A 112 -7.07 20.42 -8.17
N PRO A 113 -5.81 19.96 -8.17
CA PRO A 113 -5.48 18.60 -7.79
C PRO A 113 -5.83 18.26 -6.34
N GLU A 114 -5.74 19.22 -5.43
CA GLU A 114 -6.13 19.05 -4.02
C GLU A 114 -7.64 19.25 -3.75
N GLY A 115 -8.46 19.39 -4.79
CA GLY A 115 -9.91 19.60 -4.64
C GLY A 115 -10.32 21.01 -4.16
N PRO A 116 -11.54 21.20 -3.63
CA PRO A 116 -12.59 20.16 -3.49
C PRO A 116 -13.10 19.67 -4.85
N PHE A 117 -13.58 18.44 -4.87
CA PHE A 117 -14.21 17.84 -6.02
C PHE A 117 -15.73 17.91 -5.90
N ASP A 118 -16.41 18.04 -7.04
CA ASP A 118 -17.86 17.98 -7.17
C ASP A 118 -18.27 16.81 -8.04
N TYR A 119 -19.42 16.18 -7.75
CA TYR A 119 -19.95 15.09 -8.57
C TYR A 119 -20.12 15.55 -10.01
N TYR A 120 -19.56 14.79 -10.95
CA TYR A 120 -19.60 15.10 -12.37
C TYR A 120 -20.54 14.18 -13.16
N GLY A 121 -20.50 12.87 -12.90
CA GLY A 121 -21.32 11.89 -13.59
C GLY A 121 -20.92 10.45 -13.27
N ALA A 122 -21.53 9.52 -14.00
CA ALA A 122 -21.08 8.12 -14.03
C ALA A 122 -20.60 7.77 -15.44
N VAL A 123 -19.60 6.91 -15.54
CA VAL A 123 -19.14 6.40 -16.83
C VAL A 123 -20.28 5.65 -17.52
N HIS A 124 -20.57 6.00 -18.76
CA HIS A 124 -21.74 5.51 -19.47
C HIS A 124 -21.48 5.32 -20.98
N TYR A 125 -22.29 4.51 -21.61
CA TYR A 125 -22.32 4.37 -23.07
C TYR A 125 -23.03 5.54 -23.75
N PRO A 126 -22.88 5.72 -25.08
CA PRO A 126 -23.50 6.83 -25.81
C PRO A 126 -25.03 6.89 -25.72
N ASP A 127 -25.69 5.79 -25.43
CA ASP A 127 -27.15 5.71 -25.19
C ASP A 127 -27.58 6.11 -23.77
N GLY A 128 -26.59 6.42 -22.90
CA GLY A 128 -26.82 6.93 -21.55
C GLY A 128 -26.86 5.85 -20.45
N HIS A 129 -26.80 4.55 -20.77
CA HIS A 129 -26.71 3.55 -19.71
C HIS A 129 -25.31 3.47 -19.12
N ALA A 130 -25.18 3.33 -17.79
CA ALA A 130 -23.90 3.29 -17.11
C ALA A 130 -23.15 1.98 -17.40
N LEU A 131 -21.83 2.06 -17.64
CA LEU A 131 -20.96 0.90 -17.79
C LEU A 131 -20.99 0.04 -16.52
N GLY A 132 -21.27 -1.24 -16.66
CA GLY A 132 -21.45 -2.19 -15.56
C GLY A 132 -22.88 -2.30 -15.04
N SER A 133 -23.86 -1.65 -15.67
CA SER A 133 -25.27 -1.70 -15.25
C SER A 133 -26.08 -2.80 -15.91
N ILE A 134 -25.60 -3.35 -17.04
CA ILE A 134 -26.31 -4.36 -17.82
C ILE A 134 -25.61 -5.73 -17.70
N ARG A 135 -26.40 -6.80 -17.80
CA ARG A 135 -25.90 -8.18 -17.78
C ARG A 135 -24.83 -8.43 -18.86
N GLY A 136 -23.70 -9.02 -18.44
CA GLY A 136 -22.58 -9.37 -19.31
C GLY A 136 -21.51 -8.28 -19.37
N GLU A 137 -21.81 -7.08 -18.93
CA GLU A 137 -20.81 -5.99 -18.84
C GLU A 137 -19.79 -6.21 -17.73
N VAL A 138 -18.68 -5.50 -17.80
CA VAL A 138 -17.60 -5.54 -16.83
C VAL A 138 -18.03 -4.95 -15.50
N TYR A 139 -17.62 -5.57 -14.40
CA TYR A 139 -17.81 -5.00 -13.07
C TYR A 139 -16.86 -3.81 -12.88
N GLY A 140 -17.40 -2.61 -12.71
CA GLY A 140 -16.64 -1.37 -12.55
C GLY A 140 -16.04 -1.24 -11.15
N PHE A 141 -14.87 -1.83 -10.92
CA PHE A 141 -14.21 -1.86 -9.62
C PHE A 141 -12.76 -1.41 -9.75
N ASP A 142 -12.25 -0.70 -8.74
CA ASP A 142 -10.89 -0.15 -8.65
C ASP A 142 -10.48 0.51 -9.98
N PRO A 143 -11.13 1.62 -10.36
CA PRO A 143 -10.85 2.28 -11.62
C PRO A 143 -9.46 2.87 -11.65
N ALA A 144 -8.77 2.73 -12.77
CA ALA A 144 -7.60 3.51 -13.13
C ALA A 144 -7.88 4.28 -14.42
N VAL A 145 -7.45 5.51 -14.50
CA VAL A 145 -7.64 6.36 -15.66
C VAL A 145 -6.28 6.89 -16.16
N MET A 146 -6.10 6.90 -17.46
CA MET A 146 -4.88 7.42 -18.08
C MET A 146 -5.23 8.23 -19.33
N ARG A 147 -4.71 9.45 -19.40
CA ARG A 147 -4.68 10.23 -20.60
C ARG A 147 -3.36 10.01 -21.33
N ASP A 148 -3.42 9.51 -22.55
CA ASP A 148 -2.24 9.23 -23.38
C ASP A 148 -1.64 10.49 -24.01
N ASP A 149 -0.41 10.39 -24.52
CA ASP A 149 0.31 11.50 -25.17
C ASP A 149 -0.42 12.05 -26.40
N ASP A 150 -1.26 11.25 -27.05
CA ASP A 150 -2.09 11.67 -28.20
C ASP A 150 -3.44 12.29 -27.76
N GLY A 151 -3.66 12.42 -26.46
CA GLY A 151 -4.84 13.03 -25.87
C GLY A 151 -6.01 12.09 -25.64
N ARG A 152 -5.95 10.83 -26.12
CA ARG A 152 -6.99 9.82 -25.84
C ARG A 152 -6.98 9.42 -24.38
N VAL A 153 -8.17 9.10 -23.86
CA VAL A 153 -8.37 8.73 -22.46
C VAL A 153 -8.78 7.27 -22.38
N TYR A 154 -8.20 6.54 -21.43
CA TYR A 154 -8.47 5.13 -21.21
C TYR A 154 -8.83 4.89 -19.75
N LEU A 155 -9.87 4.11 -19.53
CA LEU A 155 -10.31 3.62 -18.22
C LEU A 155 -9.99 2.13 -18.11
N TYR A 156 -9.41 1.74 -16.99
CA TYR A 156 -9.12 0.34 -16.63
C TYR A 156 -9.89 -0.02 -15.37
N ILE A 157 -10.61 -1.13 -15.41
CA ILE A 157 -11.48 -1.59 -14.33
C ILE A 157 -11.52 -3.11 -14.27
N GLY A 158 -11.93 -3.67 -13.15
CA GLY A 158 -12.20 -5.09 -13.06
C GLY A 158 -12.10 -5.63 -11.65
N PHE A 159 -12.72 -6.78 -11.47
CA PHE A 159 -12.65 -7.57 -10.26
C PHE A 159 -12.76 -9.04 -10.61
N SER A 160 -11.78 -9.86 -10.24
CA SER A 160 -11.76 -11.27 -10.64
C SER A 160 -11.44 -12.18 -9.46
N PRO A 161 -12.45 -12.45 -8.58
CA PRO A 161 -12.26 -13.34 -7.45
C PRO A 161 -11.98 -14.77 -7.90
N ASP A 162 -11.19 -15.50 -7.10
CA ASP A 162 -10.91 -16.91 -7.31
C ASP A 162 -12.17 -17.78 -7.06
N LYS A 163 -12.02 -19.08 -7.19
CA LYS A 163 -13.09 -20.06 -6.95
C LYS A 163 -13.65 -19.97 -5.54
N GLY A 164 -14.89 -20.38 -5.36
CA GLY A 164 -15.55 -20.52 -4.07
C GLY A 164 -16.86 -19.75 -3.94
N LEU A 165 -17.46 -19.76 -2.73
CA LEU A 165 -18.76 -19.17 -2.45
C LEU A 165 -18.81 -17.67 -2.84
N PHE A 166 -17.75 -16.93 -2.60
CA PHE A 166 -17.71 -15.50 -2.92
C PHE A 166 -17.86 -15.27 -4.44
N ARG A 167 -17.08 -16.01 -5.28
CA ARG A 167 -17.26 -15.93 -6.73
C ARG A 167 -18.66 -16.33 -7.19
N SER A 168 -19.22 -17.37 -6.59
CA SER A 168 -20.59 -17.82 -6.92
C SER A 168 -21.62 -16.75 -6.60
N ILE A 169 -21.47 -16.03 -5.48
CA ILE A 169 -22.32 -14.89 -5.13
C ILE A 169 -22.17 -13.77 -6.14
N MET A 170 -20.92 -13.40 -6.50
CA MET A 170 -20.64 -12.36 -7.48
C MET A 170 -21.20 -12.71 -8.87
N GLN A 171 -21.11 -13.97 -9.28
CA GLN A 171 -21.69 -14.45 -10.55
C GLN A 171 -23.21 -14.30 -10.61
N MET A 172 -23.91 -14.25 -9.46
CA MET A 172 -25.37 -13.96 -9.46
C MET A 172 -25.68 -12.54 -9.95
N MET A 173 -24.72 -11.61 -9.91
CA MET A 173 -24.85 -10.28 -10.51
C MET A 173 -24.91 -10.34 -12.04
N LYS A 174 -24.50 -11.47 -12.65
CA LYS A 174 -24.49 -11.69 -14.10
C LYS A 174 -23.58 -10.72 -14.87
N LEU A 175 -22.59 -10.14 -14.21
CA LEU A 175 -21.56 -9.31 -14.80
C LEU A 175 -20.32 -10.14 -15.17
N ASN A 176 -19.38 -9.52 -15.89
CA ASN A 176 -18.12 -10.14 -16.29
C ASN A 176 -17.05 -9.92 -15.20
N PHE A 177 -16.48 -11.04 -14.71
CA PHE A 177 -15.41 -11.10 -13.71
C PHE A 177 -14.18 -11.86 -14.22
N ASP A 178 -13.91 -11.82 -15.52
CA ASP A 178 -12.86 -12.64 -16.15
C ASP A 178 -11.46 -12.05 -16.00
N GLY A 179 -11.33 -10.80 -15.55
CA GLY A 179 -10.03 -10.15 -15.34
C GLY A 179 -10.13 -8.65 -15.21
N GLY A 180 -9.02 -7.98 -15.51
CA GLY A 180 -8.92 -6.54 -15.71
C GLY A 180 -9.24 -6.18 -17.15
N PHE A 181 -10.02 -5.12 -17.35
CA PHE A 181 -10.46 -4.65 -18.65
C PHE A 181 -10.07 -3.19 -18.85
N GLY A 182 -9.77 -2.83 -20.10
CA GLY A 182 -9.53 -1.46 -20.53
C GLY A 182 -10.52 -1.02 -21.59
N VAL A 183 -10.93 0.24 -21.56
CA VAL A 183 -11.81 0.84 -22.57
C VAL A 183 -11.40 2.30 -22.83
N GLU A 184 -11.54 2.77 -24.07
CA GLU A 184 -11.34 4.18 -24.42
C GLU A 184 -12.57 4.99 -23.98
N LEU A 185 -12.34 6.20 -23.45
CA LEU A 185 -13.37 7.20 -23.18
C LEU A 185 -13.32 8.33 -24.22
N GLN A 186 -14.42 9.04 -24.37
CA GLN A 186 -14.45 10.30 -25.13
C GLN A 186 -13.77 11.43 -24.32
N GLU A 187 -13.56 12.58 -24.96
CA GLU A 187 -12.92 13.75 -24.36
C GLU A 187 -13.70 14.33 -23.16
N ASP A 188 -14.98 13.98 -23.02
CA ASP A 188 -15.84 14.36 -21.89
C ASP A 188 -15.49 13.63 -20.59
N MET A 189 -14.54 12.68 -20.62
CA MET A 189 -14.08 11.88 -19.49
C MET A 189 -15.15 10.92 -18.90
N LEU A 190 -16.30 10.75 -19.57
CA LEU A 190 -17.43 9.92 -19.09
C LEU A 190 -17.90 8.91 -20.14
N THR A 191 -18.01 9.31 -21.40
CA THR A 191 -18.64 8.50 -22.43
C THR A 191 -17.70 7.43 -22.96
N VAL A 192 -18.11 6.17 -22.86
CA VAL A 192 -17.38 5.00 -23.38
C VAL A 192 -17.31 5.05 -24.91
N LYS A 193 -16.15 4.73 -25.45
CA LYS A 193 -15.89 4.63 -26.89
C LYS A 193 -15.43 3.23 -27.25
N GLY A 194 -16.35 2.42 -27.75
CA GLY A 194 -16.12 1.03 -28.13
C GLY A 194 -16.37 0.05 -26.97
N GLU A 195 -15.89 -1.18 -27.14
CA GLU A 195 -16.10 -2.26 -26.17
C GLU A 195 -14.91 -2.45 -25.24
N PRO A 196 -15.12 -2.75 -23.94
CA PRO A 196 -14.04 -3.11 -23.02
C PRO A 196 -13.25 -4.34 -23.51
N LYS A 197 -11.92 -4.24 -23.46
CA LYS A 197 -11.00 -5.32 -23.84
C LYS A 197 -10.31 -5.91 -22.61
N LEU A 198 -10.17 -7.23 -22.56
CA LEU A 198 -9.42 -7.90 -21.50
C LEU A 198 -7.93 -7.52 -21.62
N VAL A 199 -7.37 -6.87 -20.58
CA VAL A 199 -5.97 -6.46 -20.52
C VAL A 199 -5.13 -7.37 -19.62
N ALA A 200 -5.74 -7.96 -18.58
CA ALA A 200 -5.08 -8.95 -17.75
C ALA A 200 -6.08 -10.06 -17.36
N PRO A 201 -5.75 -11.35 -17.61
CA PRO A 201 -6.66 -12.44 -17.28
C PRO A 201 -6.78 -12.66 -15.78
N GLY A 202 -7.99 -12.89 -15.30
CA GLY A 202 -8.25 -13.32 -13.93
C GLY A 202 -7.75 -14.75 -13.67
N PRO A 203 -7.79 -15.21 -12.40
CA PRO A 203 -7.13 -16.47 -11.99
C PRO A 203 -7.59 -17.71 -12.76
N ILE A 204 -8.80 -17.71 -13.31
CA ILE A 204 -9.29 -18.84 -14.11
C ILE A 204 -8.69 -18.82 -15.51
N LEU A 205 -8.72 -17.68 -16.18
CA LEU A 205 -8.19 -17.53 -17.54
C LEU A 205 -6.66 -17.48 -17.57
N ALA A 206 -6.01 -17.18 -16.45
CA ALA A 206 -4.56 -17.18 -16.30
C ALA A 206 -3.93 -18.60 -16.39
N GLN A 207 -4.71 -19.67 -16.20
CA GLN A 207 -4.20 -21.04 -16.22
C GLN A 207 -3.59 -21.38 -17.57
N GLY A 208 -2.35 -21.92 -17.57
CA GLY A 208 -1.62 -22.27 -18.79
C GLY A 208 -1.05 -21.06 -19.57
N THR A 209 -1.10 -19.86 -19.02
CA THR A 209 -0.52 -18.64 -19.57
C THR A 209 0.64 -18.15 -18.69
N PRO A 210 1.45 -17.16 -19.11
CA PRO A 210 2.45 -16.53 -18.27
C PRO A 210 1.91 -15.91 -16.96
N TYR A 211 0.62 -15.65 -16.86
CA TYR A 211 -0.06 -15.13 -15.67
C TYR A 211 -0.40 -16.23 -14.63
N ALA A 212 -0.10 -17.50 -14.91
CA ALA A 212 -0.46 -18.60 -14.01
C ALA A 212 0.09 -18.39 -12.59
N GLY A 213 -0.79 -18.42 -11.59
CA GLY A 213 -0.46 -18.12 -10.19
C GLY A 213 -0.53 -16.63 -9.82
N HIS A 214 -0.49 -15.72 -10.81
CA HIS A 214 -0.49 -14.27 -10.65
C HIS A 214 -1.63 -13.59 -11.42
N GLY A 215 -2.72 -14.31 -11.67
CA GLY A 215 -3.88 -13.77 -12.38
C GLY A 215 -4.45 -12.51 -11.68
N PHE A 216 -4.98 -11.61 -12.49
CA PHE A 216 -5.60 -10.35 -12.02
C PHE A 216 -6.70 -10.62 -10.98
N TYR A 217 -6.66 -9.89 -9.87
CA TYR A 217 -7.71 -9.92 -8.86
C TYR A 217 -8.46 -8.58 -8.79
N GLU A 218 -7.73 -7.47 -8.55
CA GLU A 218 -8.25 -6.10 -8.39
C GLU A 218 -7.12 -5.07 -8.56
N ALA A 219 -7.35 -3.80 -8.23
CA ALA A 219 -6.32 -2.77 -8.07
C ALA A 219 -5.66 -2.36 -9.39
N SER A 220 -6.46 -1.93 -10.35
CA SER A 220 -5.95 -1.41 -11.64
C SER A 220 -5.15 -0.13 -11.44
N SER A 221 -3.98 -0.02 -12.08
CA SER A 221 -3.20 1.21 -12.25
C SER A 221 -2.46 1.17 -13.58
N MET A 222 -2.35 2.28 -14.30
CA MET A 222 -1.74 2.35 -15.62
C MET A 222 -0.73 3.47 -15.72
N ARG A 223 0.43 3.17 -16.32
CA ARG A 223 1.43 4.19 -16.66
C ARG A 223 2.03 3.90 -18.04
N LYS A 224 2.34 4.96 -18.78
CA LYS A 224 3.11 4.87 -20.01
C LYS A 224 4.55 5.31 -19.75
N ILE A 225 5.52 4.48 -20.11
CA ILE A 225 6.94 4.69 -19.85
C ILE A 225 7.72 4.38 -21.13
N ASN A 226 8.39 5.38 -21.68
CA ASN A 226 9.17 5.23 -22.91
C ASN A 226 8.38 4.57 -24.07
N GLY A 227 7.11 4.97 -24.24
CA GLY A 227 6.23 4.45 -25.28
C GLY A 227 5.59 3.09 -25.00
N LYS A 228 5.92 2.44 -23.90
CA LYS A 228 5.33 1.15 -23.47
C LYS A 228 4.36 1.38 -22.32
N TYR A 229 3.25 0.64 -22.32
CA TYR A 229 2.23 0.68 -21.27
C TYR A 229 2.51 -0.36 -20.21
N TYR A 230 2.41 0.05 -18.95
CA TYR A 230 2.62 -0.78 -17.76
C TYR A 230 1.33 -0.82 -16.96
N PHE A 231 0.64 -1.95 -17.01
CA PHE A 231 -0.56 -2.21 -16.22
C PHE A 231 -0.16 -2.86 -14.91
N VAL A 232 -0.33 -2.15 -13.80
CA VAL A 232 -0.10 -2.65 -12.44
C VAL A 232 -1.41 -3.12 -11.85
N TYR A 233 -1.36 -4.22 -11.10
CA TYR A 233 -2.56 -4.83 -10.51
C TYR A 233 -2.21 -5.70 -9.30
N SER A 234 -3.18 -5.92 -8.41
CA SER A 234 -3.09 -6.92 -7.34
C SER A 234 -3.48 -8.30 -7.89
N SER A 235 -2.63 -9.30 -7.63
CA SER A 235 -2.88 -10.67 -8.08
C SER A 235 -3.83 -11.42 -7.14
N VAL A 236 -4.27 -12.60 -7.56
CA VAL A 236 -5.07 -13.54 -6.76
C VAL A 236 -4.41 -13.91 -5.42
N LEU A 237 -3.08 -13.73 -5.27
CA LEU A 237 -2.37 -13.90 -4.01
C LEU A 237 -2.60 -12.74 -3.02
N SER A 238 -3.16 -11.65 -3.48
CA SER A 238 -3.55 -10.41 -2.80
C SER A 238 -2.44 -9.62 -2.10
N HIS A 239 -1.35 -10.24 -1.67
CA HIS A 239 -0.23 -9.60 -0.97
C HIS A 239 0.80 -8.94 -1.89
N GLU A 240 0.64 -9.03 -3.20
CA GLU A 240 1.60 -8.54 -4.19
C GLU A 240 0.95 -7.64 -5.23
N LEU A 241 1.71 -6.67 -5.71
CA LEU A 241 1.44 -5.95 -6.94
C LEU A 241 2.28 -6.54 -8.06
N CYS A 242 1.60 -6.96 -9.12
CA CYS A 242 2.20 -7.44 -10.36
C CYS A 242 2.10 -6.38 -11.45
N TYR A 243 2.86 -6.56 -12.53
CA TYR A 243 2.71 -5.73 -13.72
C TYR A 243 2.67 -6.57 -15.00
N ALA A 244 2.03 -6.00 -16.00
CA ALA A 244 2.04 -6.49 -17.36
C ALA A 244 2.35 -5.35 -18.33
N THR A 245 2.93 -5.64 -19.49
CA THR A 245 3.35 -4.62 -20.46
C THR A 245 2.73 -4.84 -21.83
N SER A 246 2.52 -3.74 -22.56
CA SER A 246 2.04 -3.75 -23.93
C SER A 246 2.59 -2.54 -24.72
N ASP A 247 2.61 -2.65 -26.04
CA ASP A 247 2.88 -1.53 -26.96
C ASP A 247 1.59 -0.78 -27.33
N SER A 248 0.43 -1.21 -26.81
CA SER A 248 -0.88 -0.58 -27.02
C SER A 248 -1.64 -0.44 -25.70
N PRO A 249 -2.37 0.68 -25.49
CA PRO A 249 -3.09 0.93 -24.22
C PRO A 249 -4.17 -0.12 -23.92
N LEU A 250 -4.73 -0.76 -24.93
CA LEU A 250 -5.75 -1.81 -24.78
C LEU A 250 -5.20 -3.22 -25.06
N GLY A 251 -3.89 -3.39 -25.05
CA GLY A 251 -3.24 -4.71 -25.20
C GLY A 251 -2.99 -5.17 -26.63
N PRO A 252 -2.56 -6.43 -26.78
CA PRO A 252 -2.42 -7.45 -25.76
C PRO A 252 -1.30 -7.16 -24.77
N PHE A 253 -1.53 -7.46 -23.48
CA PHE A 253 -0.53 -7.33 -22.44
C PHE A 253 0.17 -8.66 -22.13
N THR A 254 1.45 -8.58 -21.80
CA THR A 254 2.27 -9.71 -21.38
C THR A 254 2.69 -9.54 -19.92
N TYR A 255 2.55 -10.58 -19.12
CA TYR A 255 2.98 -10.59 -17.72
C TYR A 255 4.46 -10.26 -17.59
N GLY A 256 4.79 -9.29 -16.76
CA GLY A 256 6.15 -8.82 -16.56
C GLY A 256 6.79 -9.30 -15.25
N GLY A 257 6.00 -9.56 -14.22
CA GLY A 257 6.49 -9.99 -12.91
C GLY A 257 5.80 -9.34 -11.73
N THR A 258 6.31 -9.60 -10.54
CA THR A 258 5.91 -8.97 -9.28
C THR A 258 6.75 -7.72 -9.03
N LEU A 259 6.13 -6.59 -8.68
CA LEU A 259 6.81 -5.34 -8.31
C LEU A 259 7.19 -5.31 -6.84
N VAL A 260 6.24 -5.63 -5.96
CA VAL A 260 6.39 -5.60 -4.51
C VAL A 260 5.43 -6.59 -3.87
N SER A 261 5.81 -7.13 -2.71
CA SER A 261 4.93 -7.93 -1.84
C SER A 261 4.94 -7.33 -0.44
N ASN A 262 3.78 -7.11 0.19
CA ASN A 262 3.71 -6.58 1.56
C ASN A 262 4.13 -7.59 2.66
N GLY A 263 4.80 -8.66 2.28
CA GLY A 263 5.49 -9.64 3.12
C GLY A 263 6.83 -10.06 2.56
N ASP A 264 7.38 -9.35 1.57
CA ASP A 264 8.62 -9.67 0.84
C ASP A 264 8.66 -11.07 0.21
N LEU A 265 7.49 -11.70 0.02
CA LEU A 265 7.41 -13.01 -0.66
C LEU A 265 7.89 -12.88 -2.11
N GLY A 266 8.73 -13.82 -2.55
CA GLY A 266 9.34 -13.83 -3.88
C GLY A 266 10.64 -13.03 -3.97
N TYR A 267 10.81 -11.97 -3.18
CA TYR A 267 12.02 -11.16 -3.21
C TYR A 267 13.26 -12.01 -2.90
N LYS A 268 14.22 -12.04 -3.85
CA LYS A 268 15.43 -12.88 -3.79
C LYS A 268 15.14 -14.36 -3.46
N GLY A 269 13.99 -14.89 -3.95
CA GLY A 269 13.59 -16.28 -3.74
C GLY A 269 13.00 -16.59 -2.36
N ARG A 270 12.59 -15.57 -1.60
CA ARG A 270 11.97 -15.73 -0.27
C ARG A 270 10.65 -16.48 -0.37
N THR A 271 10.53 -17.55 0.39
CA THR A 271 9.32 -18.40 0.43
C THR A 271 8.48 -18.24 1.69
N LYS A 272 9.02 -17.55 2.71
CA LYS A 272 8.32 -17.24 3.96
C LYS A 272 8.19 -15.72 4.10
N PRO A 273 7.03 -15.20 4.47
CA PRO A 273 6.87 -13.77 4.63
C PRO A 273 7.62 -13.24 5.86
N ASP A 274 8.20 -12.06 5.74
CA ASP A 274 8.88 -11.33 6.83
C ASP A 274 7.96 -10.33 7.52
N ASN A 275 6.74 -10.19 7.05
CA ASN A 275 5.68 -9.41 7.67
C ASN A 275 4.35 -10.14 7.46
N TYR A 276 3.33 -9.84 8.25
CA TYR A 276 2.00 -10.36 7.97
C TYR A 276 1.45 -9.76 6.68
N THR A 277 0.77 -10.61 5.91
CA THR A 277 0.29 -10.26 4.57
C THR A 277 -1.21 -9.95 4.58
N GLY A 278 -1.63 -9.08 3.66
CA GLY A 278 -3.02 -8.75 3.38
C GLY A 278 -3.15 -8.25 1.95
N ASN A 279 -4.31 -7.70 1.60
CA ASN A 279 -4.47 -7.07 0.29
C ASN A 279 -3.51 -5.88 0.13
N THR A 280 -3.20 -5.56 -1.12
CA THR A 280 -2.38 -4.39 -1.46
C THR A 280 -2.84 -3.78 -2.77
N HIS A 281 -2.75 -2.45 -2.88
CA HIS A 281 -3.10 -1.65 -4.04
C HIS A 281 -2.21 -0.41 -4.08
N GLY A 282 -1.87 0.06 -5.26
CA GLY A 282 -1.14 1.29 -5.51
C GLY A 282 -0.56 1.32 -6.92
N GLY A 283 0.04 2.44 -7.27
CA GLY A 283 0.55 2.72 -8.60
C GLY A 283 2.01 3.15 -8.62
N MET A 284 2.52 3.40 -9.84
CA MET A 284 3.89 3.87 -10.06
C MET A 284 3.91 5.38 -10.36
N VAL A 285 5.00 6.05 -9.95
CA VAL A 285 5.23 7.46 -10.31
C VAL A 285 6.70 7.74 -10.52
N ASN A 286 7.01 8.65 -11.44
CA ASN A 286 8.34 9.22 -11.59
C ASN A 286 8.44 10.53 -10.81
N ILE A 287 9.42 10.64 -9.93
CA ILE A 287 9.70 11.86 -9.16
C ILE A 287 11.14 12.26 -9.43
N LEU A 288 11.33 13.35 -10.17
CA LEU A 288 12.66 13.87 -10.53
C LEU A 288 13.61 12.82 -11.13
N GLY A 289 13.07 11.92 -11.98
CA GLY A 289 13.85 10.87 -12.65
C GLY A 289 13.94 9.54 -11.91
N GLN A 290 13.52 9.47 -10.65
CA GLN A 290 13.44 8.23 -9.89
C GLN A 290 12.00 7.68 -9.93
N TRP A 291 11.84 6.42 -10.33
CA TRP A 291 10.56 5.72 -10.25
C TRP A 291 10.32 5.13 -8.87
N TYR A 292 9.05 5.11 -8.46
CA TYR A 292 8.58 4.52 -7.20
C TYR A 292 7.34 3.67 -7.46
N ILE A 293 7.17 2.59 -6.67
CA ILE A 293 5.91 1.87 -6.51
C ILE A 293 5.30 2.23 -5.16
N PHE A 294 4.02 2.60 -5.19
CA PHE A 294 3.20 2.79 -3.99
C PHE A 294 2.41 1.52 -3.74
N TYR A 295 2.24 1.18 -2.47
CA TYR A 295 1.50 0.01 -2.01
C TYR A 295 1.02 0.26 -0.57
N HIS A 296 0.37 -0.71 0.10
CA HIS A 296 0.02 -0.53 1.49
C HIS A 296 0.27 -1.79 2.33
N ARG A 297 0.32 -1.60 3.65
CA ARG A 297 0.41 -2.66 4.66
C ARG A 297 -0.76 -2.57 5.63
N GLN A 298 -1.09 -3.68 6.28
CA GLN A 298 -2.12 -3.76 7.31
C GLN A 298 -1.58 -3.38 8.69
N THR A 299 -2.46 -2.86 9.55
CA THR A 299 -2.17 -2.54 10.95
C THR A 299 -3.28 -3.03 11.87
N ASN A 300 -3.15 -2.81 13.18
CA ASN A 300 -4.18 -3.01 14.20
C ASN A 300 -4.86 -4.39 14.19
N LYS A 301 -4.13 -5.46 13.83
CA LYS A 301 -4.67 -6.83 13.66
C LYS A 301 -5.89 -6.91 12.74
N GLN A 302 -6.04 -5.97 11.81
CA GLN A 302 -7.19 -5.86 10.93
C GLN A 302 -6.77 -5.76 9.47
N LYS A 303 -7.62 -6.26 8.58
CA LYS A 303 -7.43 -6.13 7.14
C LYS A 303 -7.80 -4.74 6.59
N CYS A 304 -8.56 -3.96 7.35
CA CYS A 304 -9.16 -2.68 6.99
C CYS A 304 -8.67 -1.49 7.84
N ALA A 305 -7.43 -1.56 8.32
CA ALA A 305 -6.70 -0.44 8.90
C ALA A 305 -5.32 -0.42 8.21
N ARG A 306 -5.25 0.23 7.05
CA ARG A 306 -4.14 0.12 6.12
C ARG A 306 -3.39 1.44 6.00
N GLN A 307 -2.07 1.36 5.90
CA GLN A 307 -1.19 2.53 5.75
C GLN A 307 -0.35 2.42 4.49
N GLY A 308 -0.26 3.52 3.74
CA GLY A 308 0.49 3.60 2.49
C GLY A 308 2.00 3.52 2.70
N CYS A 309 2.66 2.74 1.85
CA CYS A 309 4.11 2.57 1.75
C CYS A 309 4.56 2.84 0.31
N ALA A 310 5.83 3.11 0.11
CA ALA A 310 6.41 3.29 -1.22
C ALA A 310 7.85 2.77 -1.25
N GLU A 311 8.29 2.26 -2.40
CA GLU A 311 9.69 1.83 -2.60
C GLU A 311 10.21 2.33 -3.95
N LYS A 312 11.52 2.54 -4.03
CA LYS A 312 12.20 2.88 -5.28
C LYS A 312 12.14 1.72 -6.27
N LEU A 313 11.80 2.01 -7.51
CA LEU A 313 11.87 1.07 -8.63
C LEU A 313 13.08 1.36 -9.52
N THR A 314 13.61 0.31 -10.11
CA THR A 314 14.56 0.39 -11.22
C THR A 314 13.92 -0.23 -12.46
N ILE A 315 13.78 0.56 -13.52
CA ILE A 315 13.36 0.06 -14.83
C ILE A 315 14.61 -0.25 -15.62
N LEU A 316 14.79 -1.51 -16.00
CA LEU A 316 15.95 -1.97 -16.74
C LEU A 316 15.88 -1.51 -18.22
N PRO A 317 17.00 -1.53 -18.98
CA PRO A 317 17.00 -1.09 -20.37
C PRO A 317 16.06 -1.86 -21.29
N ASP A 318 15.72 -3.11 -20.97
CA ASP A 318 14.74 -3.93 -21.69
C ASP A 318 13.29 -3.64 -21.29
N GLY A 319 13.08 -2.73 -20.33
CA GLY A 319 11.77 -2.36 -19.78
C GLY A 319 11.30 -3.27 -18.66
N SER A 320 12.03 -4.30 -18.27
CA SER A 320 11.66 -5.14 -17.13
C SER A 320 11.92 -4.41 -15.79
N ILE A 321 11.13 -4.79 -14.78
CA ILE A 321 11.22 -4.19 -13.43
C ILE A 321 11.43 -5.33 -12.42
N PRO A 322 12.62 -5.43 -11.79
CA PRO A 322 12.85 -6.39 -10.72
C PRO A 322 11.97 -6.09 -9.50
N GLN A 323 11.52 -7.14 -8.82
CA GLN A 323 10.81 -6.99 -7.55
C GLN A 323 11.65 -6.22 -6.53
N VAL A 324 11.02 -5.28 -5.82
CA VAL A 324 11.67 -4.49 -4.77
C VAL A 324 11.41 -5.06 -3.38
N GLU A 325 12.34 -4.80 -2.48
CA GLU A 325 12.24 -5.14 -1.06
C GLU A 325 11.40 -4.09 -0.33
N MET A 326 10.64 -4.53 0.69
CA MET A 326 10.03 -3.61 1.65
C MET A 326 11.10 -3.02 2.57
N THR A 327 11.12 -1.70 2.68
CA THR A 327 12.08 -0.99 3.54
C THR A 327 11.41 0.01 4.49
N SER A 328 12.14 0.44 5.50
CA SER A 328 11.75 1.58 6.33
C SER A 328 12.03 2.92 5.65
N CYS A 329 12.87 2.92 4.60
CA CYS A 329 13.30 4.13 3.91
C CYS A 329 12.18 4.75 3.05
N GLY A 330 11.42 3.93 2.35
CA GLY A 330 10.34 4.41 1.48
C GLY A 330 10.79 5.46 0.47
N LEU A 331 10.23 6.65 0.58
CA LEU A 331 10.52 7.80 -0.28
C LEU A 331 11.85 8.52 0.05
N ASN A 332 12.57 8.09 1.08
CA ASN A 332 13.88 8.67 1.42
C ASN A 332 14.89 8.45 0.28
N GLN A 333 15.73 9.43 0.01
CA GLN A 333 16.67 9.33 -1.12
C GLN A 333 17.79 8.31 -0.89
N GLY A 334 18.12 8.02 0.36
CA GLY A 334 19.18 7.08 0.76
C GLY A 334 18.81 6.31 2.01
N PRO A 335 19.79 5.68 2.68
CA PRO A 335 19.58 5.08 3.99
C PRO A 335 19.15 6.14 5.01
N LEU A 336 18.46 5.70 6.07
CA LEU A 336 18.16 6.54 7.21
C LEU A 336 19.44 6.88 7.96
N GLN A 337 19.47 8.02 8.63
CA GLN A 337 20.63 8.43 9.43
C GLN A 337 20.82 7.46 10.60
N GLY A 338 22.06 7.11 10.92
CA GLY A 338 22.40 6.29 12.09
C GLY A 338 22.37 7.05 13.42
N LEU A 339 21.73 8.22 13.46
CA LEU A 339 21.57 9.06 14.65
C LEU A 339 20.14 9.59 14.72
N GLY A 340 19.60 9.72 15.95
CA GLY A 340 18.29 10.27 16.24
C GLY A 340 17.26 9.22 16.68
N TYR A 341 16.05 9.69 16.97
CA TYR A 341 14.93 8.86 17.40
C TYR A 341 14.12 8.35 16.22
N TYR A 342 13.76 7.07 16.27
CA TYR A 342 12.96 6.37 15.27
C TYR A 342 11.78 5.65 15.93
N GLU A 343 10.58 5.92 15.42
CA GLU A 343 9.37 5.25 15.88
C GLU A 343 9.36 3.79 15.40
N ALA A 344 8.97 2.85 16.28
CA ALA A 344 8.90 1.44 15.93
C ALA A 344 7.90 1.13 14.80
N ARG A 345 6.96 2.05 14.51
CA ARG A 345 6.02 1.90 13.41
C ARG A 345 6.67 1.81 12.03
N ILE A 346 7.92 2.30 11.87
CA ILE A 346 8.62 2.24 10.58
C ILE A 346 9.24 0.86 10.30
N ALA A 347 9.06 -0.13 11.18
CA ALA A 347 9.53 -1.48 10.91
C ALA A 347 8.91 -2.02 9.61
N CYS A 348 9.74 -2.59 8.75
CA CYS A 348 9.32 -3.25 7.51
C CYS A 348 9.20 -4.77 7.67
N ASN A 349 9.90 -5.35 8.64
CA ASN A 349 9.72 -6.75 9.02
C ASN A 349 9.09 -6.84 10.42
N LEU A 350 8.11 -7.74 10.59
CA LEU A 350 7.45 -7.95 11.86
C LEU A 350 6.87 -9.37 11.93
N TYR A 351 7.47 -10.22 12.75
CA TYR A 351 7.03 -11.60 12.89
C TYR A 351 7.24 -12.17 14.30
N ALA A 352 6.46 -13.19 14.64
CA ALA A 352 6.62 -13.98 15.84
C ALA A 352 7.63 -15.11 15.63
N LYS A 353 8.09 -15.75 16.71
CA LYS A 353 8.93 -16.96 16.65
C LYS A 353 8.30 -18.04 15.75
N GLU A 354 7.00 -18.16 15.74
CA GLU A 354 6.22 -19.11 14.95
C GLU A 354 6.00 -18.63 13.48
N GLY A 355 6.56 -17.49 13.11
CA GLY A 355 6.41 -16.86 11.80
C GLY A 355 5.28 -15.84 11.73
N THR A 356 4.77 -15.58 10.53
CA THR A 356 3.72 -14.59 10.26
C THR A 356 2.37 -15.25 9.94
N PHE A 357 1.33 -14.46 9.75
CA PHE A 357 0.01 -14.89 9.27
C PHE A 357 -0.52 -13.95 8.19
N ALA A 358 -1.53 -14.40 7.43
CA ALA A 358 -2.25 -13.56 6.49
C ALA A 358 -3.54 -13.04 7.11
N TYR A 359 -3.77 -11.72 7.09
CA TYR A 359 -4.99 -11.11 7.67
C TYR A 359 -6.29 -11.56 7.00
N LEU A 360 -6.22 -11.97 5.73
CA LEU A 360 -7.38 -12.49 5.00
C LEU A 360 -7.73 -13.94 5.37
N LYS A 361 -6.81 -14.70 5.97
CA LYS A 361 -7.05 -16.08 6.41
C LYS A 361 -7.63 -16.08 7.82
N THR A 362 -8.94 -16.27 7.94
CA THR A 362 -9.67 -16.20 9.21
C THR A 362 -9.45 -17.38 10.15
N PHE A 363 -8.82 -18.46 9.68
CA PHE A 363 -8.71 -19.74 10.42
C PHE A 363 -7.52 -19.82 11.37
N GLU A 364 -6.60 -18.87 11.37
CA GLU A 364 -5.40 -18.87 12.21
C GLU A 364 -5.56 -18.01 13.48
N LYS A 365 -6.66 -18.16 14.21
CA LYS A 365 -6.97 -17.33 15.39
C LYS A 365 -5.88 -17.35 16.46
N ASP A 366 -5.22 -18.48 16.67
CA ASP A 366 -4.21 -18.61 17.72
C ASP A 366 -2.89 -17.94 17.32
N ARG A 367 -2.44 -18.08 16.08
CA ARG A 367 -1.28 -17.33 15.54
C ARG A 367 -1.51 -15.83 15.63
N LYS A 368 -2.70 -15.35 15.29
CA LYS A 368 -3.07 -13.93 15.40
C LYS A 368 -2.94 -13.38 16.80
N LYS A 369 -3.23 -14.19 17.85
CA LYS A 369 -3.06 -13.79 19.26
C LYS A 369 -1.60 -13.67 19.65
N LEU A 370 -0.72 -14.48 19.08
CA LEU A 370 0.70 -14.55 19.42
C LEU A 370 1.54 -13.51 18.64
N HIS A 371 1.04 -13.04 17.50
CA HIS A 371 1.77 -12.18 16.58
C HIS A 371 1.90 -10.74 17.11
N PRO A 372 3.08 -10.09 16.99
CA PRO A 372 3.20 -8.65 17.20
C PRO A 372 2.47 -7.89 16.10
N TYR A 373 2.06 -6.65 16.36
CA TYR A 373 1.31 -5.86 15.38
C TYR A 373 1.49 -4.36 15.59
N PHE A 374 1.42 -3.60 14.51
CA PHE A 374 1.39 -2.14 14.55
C PHE A 374 0.03 -1.68 15.08
N THR A 375 0.02 -0.70 15.96
CA THR A 375 -1.18 -0.07 16.50
C THR A 375 -0.87 1.33 17.01
N GLN A 376 -1.89 2.04 17.47
CA GLN A 376 -1.75 3.36 18.10
C GLN A 376 -2.54 3.45 19.40
N SER A 377 -2.22 4.44 20.22
CA SER A 377 -3.03 4.83 21.37
C SER A 377 -4.16 5.78 20.94
N GLY A 378 -5.25 5.77 21.69
CA GLY A 378 -6.37 6.69 21.47
C GLY A 378 -7.33 6.25 20.37
N ILE A 379 -7.95 7.23 19.75
CA ILE A 379 -8.99 7.06 18.73
C ILE A 379 -8.42 7.32 17.33
N ASP A 380 -9.26 7.14 16.31
CA ASP A 380 -8.95 7.53 14.93
C ASP A 380 -8.54 9.00 14.82
N ARG A 381 -7.56 9.30 13.96
CA ARG A 381 -6.97 10.63 13.74
C ARG A 381 -6.41 11.32 14.98
N ASN A 382 -5.92 10.54 15.95
CA ASN A 382 -5.26 11.11 17.13
C ASN A 382 -3.81 11.52 16.79
N GLU A 383 -3.61 12.78 16.43
CA GLU A 383 -2.31 13.35 16.06
C GLU A 383 -1.25 13.23 17.17
N ASN A 384 -1.68 13.16 18.44
CA ASN A 384 -0.80 13.03 19.60
C ASN A 384 -0.71 11.58 20.11
N GLY A 385 -1.27 10.62 19.39
CA GLY A 385 -1.24 9.22 19.77
C GLY A 385 0.12 8.58 19.50
N ASP A 386 0.66 7.84 20.49
CA ASP A 386 1.80 6.96 20.21
C ASP A 386 1.40 5.91 19.18
N GLN A 387 2.20 5.73 18.13
CA GLN A 387 2.14 4.56 17.27
C GLN A 387 3.29 3.62 17.62
N TYR A 388 3.00 2.34 17.79
CA TYR A 388 3.96 1.39 18.35
C TYR A 388 3.69 -0.04 17.85
N ILE A 389 4.66 -0.92 18.06
CA ILE A 389 4.50 -2.37 17.92
C ILE A 389 4.01 -2.92 19.24
N ALA A 390 2.83 -3.52 19.24
CA ALA A 390 2.26 -4.16 20.41
C ALA A 390 2.51 -5.67 20.39
N ASN A 391 2.50 -6.29 21.60
CA ASN A 391 2.50 -7.73 21.79
C ASN A 391 3.74 -8.45 21.23
N MET A 392 4.92 -7.84 21.32
CA MET A 392 6.16 -8.58 21.06
C MET A 392 6.35 -9.65 22.14
N ARG A 393 6.30 -10.90 21.75
CA ARG A 393 6.49 -12.06 22.64
C ARG A 393 7.89 -12.61 22.48
N ASN A 394 8.29 -13.52 23.36
CA ASN A 394 9.61 -14.15 23.32
C ASN A 394 9.94 -14.68 21.91
N GLY A 395 11.04 -14.23 21.33
CA GLY A 395 11.46 -14.54 19.96
C GLY A 395 10.77 -13.75 18.85
N SER A 396 9.92 -12.76 19.19
CA SER A 396 9.40 -11.82 18.17
C SER A 396 10.51 -10.92 17.63
N VAL A 397 10.41 -10.62 16.34
CA VAL A 397 11.37 -9.78 15.60
C VAL A 397 10.68 -8.56 15.01
N ALA A 398 11.30 -7.39 15.16
CA ALA A 398 10.99 -6.16 14.43
C ALA A 398 12.24 -5.73 13.66
N GLY A 399 12.16 -5.66 12.32
CA GLY A 399 13.26 -5.30 11.44
C GLY A 399 13.06 -3.96 10.77
N PHE A 400 14.13 -3.20 10.67
CA PHE A 400 14.18 -1.85 10.10
C PHE A 400 15.29 -1.78 9.05
N LYS A 401 15.03 -1.25 7.87
CA LYS A 401 15.98 -1.24 6.73
C LYS A 401 15.92 0.10 6.01
N TYR A 402 17.03 0.78 5.78
CA TYR A 402 18.43 0.58 6.16
C TYR A 402 18.93 1.85 6.83
N PHE A 403 19.99 1.74 7.65
CA PHE A 403 20.62 2.87 8.36
C PHE A 403 22.08 2.98 7.99
N ASP A 404 22.61 4.22 7.88
CA ASP A 404 24.04 4.51 7.86
C ASP A 404 24.55 4.58 9.29
N LEU A 405 25.22 3.52 9.75
CA LEU A 405 25.63 3.33 11.15
C LEU A 405 27.04 3.82 11.47
N ASP A 406 27.72 4.51 10.56
CA ASP A 406 29.15 4.89 10.73
C ASP A 406 29.44 5.68 12.02
N LYS A 407 28.46 6.41 12.52
CA LYS A 407 28.59 7.25 13.73
C LYS A 407 27.88 6.70 14.96
N THR A 408 27.15 5.60 14.84
CA THR A 408 26.38 5.03 15.94
C THR A 408 27.27 4.33 16.95
N LYS A 409 27.21 4.74 18.21
CA LYS A 409 27.97 4.15 19.31
C LYS A 409 27.09 3.68 20.47
N HIS A 410 25.88 4.23 20.58
CA HIS A 410 24.97 3.91 21.67
C HIS A 410 23.54 3.80 21.16
N ILE A 411 22.72 3.12 21.94
CA ILE A 411 21.30 2.94 21.67
C ILE A 411 20.48 2.97 22.96
N SER A 412 19.29 3.53 22.88
CA SER A 412 18.23 3.38 23.89
C SER A 412 16.92 3.03 23.23
N ILE A 413 15.99 2.41 23.95
CA ILE A 413 14.68 2.01 23.43
C ILE A 413 13.56 2.47 24.34
N ARG A 414 12.41 2.79 23.74
CA ARG A 414 11.18 3.18 24.46
C ARG A 414 10.19 2.05 24.43
N THR A 415 9.88 1.48 25.61
CA THR A 415 9.06 0.28 25.76
C THR A 415 8.11 0.38 26.94
N ARG A 416 7.13 -0.54 26.99
CA ARG A 416 6.34 -0.86 28.18
C ARG A 416 5.93 -2.33 28.15
N GLY A 417 5.65 -2.94 29.28
CA GLY A 417 5.21 -4.34 29.37
C GLY A 417 6.14 -5.18 30.22
N GLY A 418 6.51 -6.36 29.72
CA GLY A 418 7.32 -7.36 30.40
C GLY A 418 8.78 -6.96 30.64
N SER A 419 9.47 -7.71 31.49
CA SER A 419 10.91 -7.61 31.70
C SER A 419 11.66 -8.67 30.88
N GLY A 420 12.90 -8.36 30.51
CA GLY A 420 13.76 -9.24 29.71
C GLY A 420 14.86 -8.49 29.01
N LYS A 421 15.26 -8.96 27.83
CA LYS A 421 16.34 -8.41 27.03
C LYS A 421 15.87 -8.15 25.59
N MET A 422 16.22 -6.99 25.05
CA MET A 422 16.12 -6.72 23.64
C MET A 422 17.50 -6.86 23.00
N PHE A 423 17.64 -7.80 22.08
CA PHE A 423 18.87 -7.97 21.30
C PHE A 423 18.73 -7.25 19.98
N VAL A 424 19.78 -6.56 19.56
CA VAL A 424 19.83 -5.85 18.26
C VAL A 424 20.88 -6.50 17.38
N TYR A 425 20.50 -6.82 16.15
CA TYR A 425 21.36 -7.47 15.15
C TYR A 425 21.40 -6.64 13.87
N THR A 426 22.47 -6.75 13.11
CA THR A 426 22.61 -6.17 11.75
C THR A 426 22.55 -7.24 10.65
N GLU A 427 22.52 -8.49 11.03
CA GLU A 427 22.28 -9.68 10.19
C GLU A 427 21.47 -10.65 11.03
N LEU A 428 20.56 -11.39 10.43
CA LEU A 428 19.68 -12.31 11.16
C LEU A 428 19.44 -13.61 10.37
N ASP A 429 20.52 -14.21 9.85
CA ASP A 429 20.44 -15.48 9.13
C ASP A 429 20.39 -16.68 10.09
N ASP A 430 21.10 -16.58 11.23
CA ASP A 430 21.10 -17.61 12.29
C ASP A 430 21.29 -16.92 13.66
N CYS A 431 20.18 -16.50 14.28
CA CYS A 431 20.21 -15.77 15.54
C CYS A 431 20.83 -16.53 16.73
N GLU A 432 21.13 -17.83 16.60
CA GLU A 432 21.89 -18.58 17.60
C GLU A 432 23.42 -18.41 17.41
N LYS A 433 23.88 -18.05 16.21
CA LYS A 433 25.30 -17.85 15.87
C LYS A 433 25.68 -16.39 15.70
N ASP A 434 24.72 -15.54 15.31
CA ASP A 434 24.98 -14.12 15.09
C ASP A 434 25.19 -13.41 16.43
N LYS A 435 26.20 -12.53 16.48
CA LYS A 435 26.44 -11.71 17.66
C LYS A 435 25.59 -10.45 17.61
N PRO A 436 24.82 -10.14 18.68
CA PRO A 436 24.12 -8.89 18.73
C PRO A 436 25.08 -7.69 18.81
N VAL A 437 24.75 -6.61 18.12
CA VAL A 437 25.47 -5.33 18.21
C VAL A 437 25.09 -4.55 19.47
N ALA A 438 23.94 -4.85 20.08
CA ALA A 438 23.56 -4.34 21.40
C ALA A 438 22.67 -5.36 22.14
N GLN A 439 22.76 -5.36 23.47
CA GLN A 439 21.91 -6.11 24.38
C GLN A 439 21.36 -5.15 25.44
N ILE A 440 20.07 -4.90 25.41
CA ILE A 440 19.41 -3.88 26.24
C ILE A 440 18.56 -4.56 27.29
N GLU A 441 18.86 -4.32 28.56
CA GLU A 441 18.09 -4.82 29.70
C GLU A 441 16.80 -3.99 29.85
N ILE A 442 15.66 -4.65 30.00
CA ILE A 442 14.36 -4.01 30.14
C ILE A 442 13.69 -4.48 31.44
N SER A 443 13.35 -3.52 32.28
CA SER A 443 12.53 -3.74 33.47
C SER A 443 11.04 -3.71 33.11
N ALA A 444 10.23 -4.48 33.85
CA ALA A 444 8.78 -4.45 33.65
C ALA A 444 8.20 -3.06 34.02
N SER A 445 7.31 -2.55 33.18
CA SER A 445 6.61 -1.28 33.44
C SER A 445 5.25 -1.24 32.76
N ARG A 446 4.23 -0.71 33.44
CA ARG A 446 2.91 -0.43 32.86
C ARG A 446 2.87 0.85 32.04
N SER A 447 3.82 1.75 32.28
CA SER A 447 3.97 3.04 31.57
C SER A 447 5.13 2.95 30.58
N TRP A 448 5.11 3.81 29.59
CA TRP A 448 6.26 4.00 28.70
C TRP A 448 7.50 4.39 29.51
N GLN A 449 8.59 3.71 29.25
CA GLN A 449 9.91 3.99 29.81
C GLN A 449 10.97 3.94 28.71
N ILE A 450 12.05 4.71 28.92
CA ILE A 450 13.25 4.64 28.10
C ILE A 450 14.27 3.79 28.85
N SER A 451 14.90 2.85 28.15
CA SER A 451 15.97 2.02 28.73
C SER A 451 17.20 2.87 29.08
N ALA A 452 18.11 2.31 29.87
CA ALA A 452 19.45 2.86 29.96
C ALA A 452 20.10 2.90 28.57
N VAL A 453 20.94 3.93 28.35
CA VAL A 453 21.79 4.00 27.16
C VAL A 453 22.76 2.83 27.18
N THR A 454 22.78 2.07 26.12
CA THR A 454 23.57 0.84 25.98
C THR A 454 24.60 1.01 24.88
N GLU A 455 25.78 0.47 25.06
CA GLU A 455 26.82 0.44 24.03
C GLU A 455 26.32 -0.29 22.79
N PHE A 456 26.60 0.29 21.62
CA PHE A 456 26.33 -0.28 20.32
C PHE A 456 27.68 -0.66 19.70
N ALA A 457 27.89 -1.96 19.46
CA ALA A 457 29.14 -2.45 18.91
C ALA A 457 29.46 -1.78 17.56
N SER A 458 30.72 -1.38 17.41
CA SER A 458 31.17 -0.65 16.21
C SER A 458 30.77 -1.40 14.94
N THR A 459 29.86 -0.80 14.19
CA THR A 459 29.33 -1.30 12.93
C THR A 459 29.48 -0.19 11.90
N ARG A 460 29.93 -0.53 10.69
CA ARG A 460 30.15 0.45 9.63
C ARG A 460 29.27 0.19 8.42
N GLY A 461 28.95 1.28 7.71
CA GLY A 461 28.20 1.26 6.48
C GLY A 461 26.70 1.12 6.68
N VAL A 462 26.03 0.88 5.58
CA VAL A 462 24.56 0.78 5.50
C VAL A 462 24.12 -0.62 5.90
N LYS A 463 23.39 -0.73 7.01
CA LYS A 463 22.95 -2.00 7.58
C LYS A 463 21.47 -1.96 8.00
N PRO A 464 20.77 -3.10 8.01
CA PRO A 464 19.50 -3.25 8.70
C PRO A 464 19.70 -3.32 10.20
N LEU A 465 18.61 -3.10 10.96
CA LEU A 465 18.53 -3.34 12.40
C LEU A 465 17.38 -4.29 12.70
N TYR A 466 17.66 -5.40 13.38
CA TYR A 466 16.66 -6.37 13.81
C TYR A 466 16.63 -6.42 15.33
N PHE A 467 15.47 -6.11 15.90
CA PHE A 467 15.21 -6.14 17.33
C PHE A 467 14.51 -7.45 17.70
N VAL A 468 15.17 -8.28 18.49
CA VAL A 468 14.66 -9.58 18.93
C VAL A 468 14.34 -9.53 20.43
N TRP A 469 13.07 -9.70 20.77
CA TRP A 469 12.63 -9.69 22.16
C TRP A 469 12.82 -11.05 22.83
N GLN A 470 13.46 -11.08 24.00
CA GLN A 470 13.55 -12.25 24.87
C GLN A 470 13.07 -11.87 26.28
N GLY A 471 11.87 -12.32 26.62
CA GLY A 471 11.27 -12.03 27.91
C GLY A 471 10.12 -12.96 28.26
N THR A 472 9.68 -12.90 29.51
CA THR A 472 8.64 -13.80 30.07
C THR A 472 7.22 -13.32 29.77
N ALA A 473 7.05 -12.05 29.43
CA ALA A 473 5.76 -11.43 29.16
C ALA A 473 5.83 -10.57 27.87
N PRO A 474 4.68 -10.26 27.24
CA PRO A 474 4.64 -9.39 26.07
C PRO A 474 5.21 -8.00 26.35
N LEU A 475 5.85 -7.43 25.35
CA LEU A 475 6.39 -6.08 25.34
C LEU A 475 5.72 -5.26 24.24
N ASP A 476 5.40 -4.01 24.54
CA ASP A 476 5.07 -2.98 23.55
C ASP A 476 6.33 -2.13 23.28
N PHE A 477 6.63 -1.91 22.01
CA PHE A 477 7.84 -1.22 21.55
C PHE A 477 7.46 0.04 20.76
N ALA A 478 7.76 1.22 21.31
CA ALA A 478 7.40 2.52 20.70
C ALA A 478 8.48 3.07 19.78
N GLY A 479 9.75 2.82 20.07
CA GLY A 479 10.85 3.34 19.26
C GLY A 479 12.20 3.16 19.90
N PHE A 480 13.22 3.61 19.18
CA PHE A 480 14.61 3.56 19.60
C PHE A 480 15.34 4.85 19.22
N GLU A 481 16.38 5.17 19.95
CA GLU A 481 17.26 6.29 19.66
C GLU A 481 18.69 5.80 19.44
N LEU A 482 19.27 6.20 18.31
CA LEU A 482 20.67 5.94 17.96
C LEU A 482 21.49 7.17 18.31
N LEU A 483 22.60 6.99 19.02
CA LEU A 483 23.42 8.05 19.59
C LEU A 483 24.88 7.87 19.17
N GLU A 484 25.61 9.01 19.06
CA GLU A 484 27.06 9.05 18.80
C GLU A 484 27.88 8.64 20.03
#